data_77c6f81f30d8660b3ad211220af79fa9
#
_entry.id   77c6f81f30d8660b3ad211220af79fa9
#
_cell.length_a   1.000
_cell.length_b   1.000
_cell.length_c   1.000
_cell.angle_alpha   90.00
_cell.angle_beta   90.00
_cell.angle_gamma   90.00
#
_symmetry.space_group_name_H-M   'P 1'
#
loop_
_entity.id
_entity.type
_entity.pdbx_description
1 polymer ?
#
loop_
_entity_poly.entity_id
_entity_poly.type
_entity_poly.pdbx_seq_one_letter_code
_entity_poly.pdbx_strand_id
1 'polypeptide(L)'
;MYPPEVRKLIQIVEDTRRERARAPAPRRLSLEEREQLVRAWHPDYKPEYKRAVRVGPCKGLVMYSAIADLLESWPLVKPGELDLEHVDYEVDFLVVGSGGAGLATAWWAVKSGVDPSSVLIATKLRLGDSNTTKYQSGTQAATGPDDSPVIHLLDTLAGAHFTNNQKLVRVLAEEAPLVIKWLEELGVRWSRVGDDLERLPGGGATRARLHCCGDYTGLEVMRVLKDEIRSLGVRVLEFHPVIELLTDPDTGAVSGAVLLNLDTGEYKIVRSKVTVLATGGLGRLHIVGFPTTNHYGATADGLVLAYRAGAGLVDMDTLQYHPTGVAWPEAILGELIPEKTRSIGGQLVNAMGQRFIYELEPRDVVASAIIRECSEGRGVVTPTGTCGVWLDTPIIEVVKGPGTIKRELPALYRMFLRHGIDITEEPILTYPTLHYQNGGVLLDEWTHVLRPSGEPIRGLLAAGEVTGGIHGKNRLVGNSTADIFVFGRRAGIEASKLVRESPKPKLSLKHLERYIEELKQIGVPESRRAPILLPDYRGEAVLKRIIRISFQLK
;
A
#
# COMPACT_ATOMS: atom_id res chain seq x y z
N MET A 1 22.32 7.27 16.68
CA MET A 1 22.74 8.53 17.35
C MET A 1 22.78 9.67 16.34
N TYR A 2 22.33 10.86 16.71
CA TYR A 2 22.39 12.03 15.83
C TYR A 2 23.82 12.60 15.75
N PRO A 3 24.25 13.10 14.56
CA PRO A 3 25.51 13.81 14.40
C PRO A 3 25.55 15.11 15.24
N PRO A 4 26.74 15.59 15.64
CA PRO A 4 26.86 16.77 16.52
C PRO A 4 26.17 18.02 15.99
N GLU A 5 26.23 18.26 14.68
CA GLU A 5 25.59 19.40 14.02
C GLU A 5 24.07 19.33 14.07
N VAL A 6 23.48 18.13 13.95
CA VAL A 6 22.04 17.90 14.05
C VAL A 6 21.57 17.98 15.51
N ARG A 7 22.40 17.52 16.47
CA ARG A 7 22.09 17.60 17.89
C ARG A 7 21.88 19.03 18.40
N LYS A 8 22.60 20.00 17.86
CA LYS A 8 22.40 21.42 18.23
C LYS A 8 20.99 21.91 17.92
N LEU A 9 20.34 21.36 16.89
CA LEU A 9 18.98 21.72 16.51
C LEU A 9 17.93 21.03 17.42
N ILE A 10 18.28 19.92 18.08
CA ILE A 10 17.41 19.27 19.07
C ILE A 10 17.18 20.20 20.27
N GLN A 11 18.22 20.94 20.70
CA GLN A 11 18.10 21.89 21.81
C GLN A 11 17.00 22.93 21.55
N ILE A 12 16.87 23.44 20.32
CA ILE A 12 15.82 24.39 19.93
C ILE A 12 14.42 23.78 20.14
N VAL A 13 14.25 22.49 19.80
CA VAL A 13 12.99 21.79 20.01
C VAL A 13 12.68 21.60 21.49
N GLU A 14 13.70 21.29 22.30
CA GLU A 14 13.57 21.14 23.77
C GLU A 14 13.20 22.44 24.42
N ASP A 15 13.87 23.54 24.09
CA ASP A 15 13.62 24.87 24.65
C ASP A 15 12.18 25.34 24.40
N THR A 16 11.63 25.03 23.23
CA THR A 16 10.24 25.40 22.86
C THR A 16 9.19 24.42 23.35
N ARG A 17 9.56 23.18 23.78
CA ARG A 17 8.62 22.10 24.10
C ARG A 17 7.59 22.45 25.15
N ARG A 18 8.02 23.12 26.25
CA ARG A 18 7.12 23.50 27.36
C ARG A 18 6.07 24.53 26.94
N GLU A 19 6.44 25.46 26.08
CA GLU A 19 5.53 26.45 25.53
C GLU A 19 4.53 25.76 24.57
N ARG A 20 5.03 24.94 23.65
CA ARG A 20 4.20 24.19 22.69
C ARG A 20 3.24 23.21 23.36
N ALA A 21 3.60 22.64 24.52
CA ALA A 21 2.72 21.76 25.28
C ALA A 21 1.49 22.48 25.86
N ARG A 22 1.59 23.80 26.08
CA ARG A 22 0.51 24.64 26.61
C ARG A 22 -0.24 25.40 25.52
N ALA A 23 0.39 25.61 24.39
CA ALA A 23 -0.21 26.31 23.26
C ALA A 23 -1.35 25.50 22.63
N PRO A 24 -2.40 26.17 22.12
CA PRO A 24 -3.43 25.49 21.35
C PRO A 24 -2.83 24.83 20.11
N ALA A 25 -3.46 23.75 19.67
CA ALA A 25 -3.09 23.13 18.40
C ALA A 25 -3.25 24.13 17.24
N PRO A 26 -2.40 24.08 16.20
CA PRO A 26 -2.64 24.83 14.99
C PRO A 26 -4.06 24.59 14.49
N ARG A 27 -4.71 25.63 13.96
CA ARG A 27 -6.02 25.45 13.37
C ARG A 27 -5.96 24.50 12.16
N ARG A 28 -7.05 23.80 11.92
CA ARG A 28 -7.19 23.08 10.65
C ARG A 28 -7.25 24.05 9.48
N LEU A 29 -6.61 23.69 8.37
CA LEU A 29 -6.66 24.47 7.15
C LEU A 29 -8.06 24.40 6.52
N SER A 30 -8.48 25.48 5.87
CA SER A 30 -9.66 25.47 5.01
C SER A 30 -9.44 24.55 3.80
N LEU A 31 -10.50 24.18 3.09
CA LEU A 31 -10.38 23.36 1.87
C LEU A 31 -9.51 24.05 0.82
N GLU A 32 -9.67 25.38 0.66
CA GLU A 32 -8.88 26.17 -0.28
C GLU A 32 -7.39 26.20 0.10
N GLU A 33 -7.06 26.43 1.37
CA GLU A 33 -5.68 26.43 1.85
C GLU A 33 -5.01 25.06 1.67
N ARG A 34 -5.75 23.96 1.90
CA ARG A 34 -5.27 22.60 1.65
C ARG A 34 -4.97 22.41 0.18
N GLU A 35 -5.89 22.80 -0.71
CA GLU A 35 -5.73 22.65 -2.15
C GLU A 35 -4.52 23.45 -2.66
N GLN A 36 -4.36 24.70 -2.24
CA GLN A 36 -3.21 25.53 -2.59
C GLN A 36 -1.89 24.89 -2.14
N LEU A 37 -1.83 24.41 -0.89
CA LEU A 37 -0.64 23.77 -0.35
C LEU A 37 -0.27 22.49 -1.11
N VAL A 38 -1.25 21.63 -1.36
CA VAL A 38 -1.06 20.36 -2.06
C VAL A 38 -0.64 20.60 -3.52
N ARG A 39 -1.31 21.50 -4.24
CA ARG A 39 -0.96 21.86 -5.62
C ARG A 39 0.46 22.41 -5.75
N ALA A 40 0.88 23.20 -4.77
CA ALA A 40 2.22 23.82 -4.78
C ALA A 40 3.33 22.80 -4.50
N TRP A 41 3.13 21.82 -3.60
CA TRP A 41 4.22 21.05 -3.02
C TRP A 41 4.10 19.53 -3.18
N HIS A 42 2.90 18.96 -3.41
CA HIS A 42 2.74 17.50 -3.52
C HIS A 42 3.27 16.99 -4.87
N PRO A 43 4.02 15.86 -4.89
CA PRO A 43 4.56 15.30 -6.14
C PRO A 43 3.51 14.98 -7.20
N ASP A 44 2.29 14.60 -6.81
CA ASP A 44 1.18 14.29 -7.73
C ASP A 44 0.76 15.48 -8.60
N TYR A 45 1.12 16.71 -8.23
CA TYR A 45 0.78 17.91 -8.99
C TYR A 45 1.95 18.44 -9.84
N LYS A 46 3.02 17.64 -9.98
CA LYS A 46 4.20 17.98 -10.78
C LYS A 46 4.10 17.30 -12.15
N PRO A 47 3.80 18.05 -13.24
CA PRO A 47 3.59 17.45 -14.56
C PRO A 47 4.83 16.79 -15.14
N GLU A 48 6.04 17.24 -14.75
CA GLU A 48 7.33 16.68 -15.18
C GLU A 48 7.55 15.22 -14.77
N TYR A 49 6.77 14.71 -13.82
CA TYR A 49 6.85 13.30 -13.39
C TYR A 49 5.90 12.39 -14.16
N LYS A 50 5.06 12.94 -15.05
CA LYS A 50 3.95 12.23 -15.67
C LYS A 50 4.03 12.24 -17.19
N ARG A 51 3.47 11.21 -17.79
CA ARG A 51 3.22 11.10 -19.23
C ARG A 51 2.07 10.15 -19.53
N ALA A 52 1.56 10.22 -20.75
CA ALA A 52 0.59 9.25 -21.24
C ALA A 52 1.26 7.90 -21.54
N VAL A 53 0.61 6.79 -21.20
CA VAL A 53 0.99 5.45 -21.62
C VAL A 53 0.68 5.27 -23.12
N ARG A 54 1.56 4.61 -23.87
CA ARG A 54 1.51 4.54 -25.35
C ARG A 54 1.03 3.20 -25.90
N VAL A 55 0.92 2.17 -25.08
CA VAL A 55 0.50 0.81 -25.46
C VAL A 55 -0.62 0.30 -24.58
N GLY A 56 -1.31 -0.74 -25.00
CA GLY A 56 -2.26 -1.50 -24.21
C GLY A 56 -3.64 -0.84 -24.04
N PRO A 57 -4.48 -1.38 -23.15
CA PRO A 57 -5.91 -1.06 -23.08
C PRO A 57 -6.21 0.39 -22.67
N CYS A 58 -5.33 1.01 -21.89
CA CYS A 58 -5.48 2.41 -21.42
C CYS A 58 -4.57 3.38 -22.16
N LYS A 59 -4.23 3.13 -23.42
CA LYS A 59 -3.42 4.04 -24.24
C LYS A 59 -3.96 5.46 -24.20
N GLY A 60 -3.09 6.42 -23.85
CA GLY A 60 -3.44 7.83 -23.66
C GLY A 60 -3.73 8.24 -22.22
N LEU A 61 -3.91 7.29 -21.28
CA LEU A 61 -4.07 7.60 -19.86
C LEU A 61 -2.78 8.20 -19.30
N VAL A 62 -2.89 9.36 -18.64
CA VAL A 62 -1.76 10.02 -17.96
C VAL A 62 -1.48 9.33 -16.63
N MET A 63 -0.22 9.03 -16.40
CA MET A 63 0.26 8.38 -15.18
C MET A 63 1.70 8.79 -14.87
N TYR A 64 2.23 8.40 -13.72
CA TYR A 64 3.66 8.57 -13.46
C TYR A 64 4.51 7.91 -14.54
N SER A 65 5.53 8.61 -15.03
CA SER A 65 6.39 8.13 -16.14
C SER A 65 7.02 6.78 -15.85
N ALA A 66 7.43 6.54 -14.60
CA ALA A 66 7.98 5.24 -14.19
C ALA A 66 6.96 4.10 -14.24
N ILE A 67 5.67 4.37 -13.99
CA ILE A 67 4.59 3.39 -14.13
C ILE A 67 4.34 3.13 -15.63
N ALA A 68 4.28 4.18 -16.43
CA ALA A 68 4.15 4.03 -17.89
C ALA A 68 5.32 3.23 -18.49
N ASP A 69 6.56 3.46 -18.03
CA ASP A 69 7.73 2.67 -18.44
C ASP A 69 7.62 1.20 -18.05
N LEU A 70 7.07 0.91 -16.85
CA LEU A 70 6.84 -0.46 -16.38
C LEU A 70 5.78 -1.17 -17.25
N LEU A 71 4.68 -0.48 -17.54
CA LEU A 71 3.63 -1.02 -18.41
C LEU A 71 4.12 -1.16 -19.87
N GLU A 72 4.93 -0.25 -20.36
CA GLU A 72 5.59 -0.32 -21.67
C GLU A 72 6.85 -1.21 -21.64
N SER A 73 6.75 -2.40 -21.05
CA SER A 73 7.86 -3.36 -20.93
C SER A 73 7.51 -4.71 -21.51
N TRP A 74 8.52 -5.40 -22.04
CA TRP A 74 8.37 -6.73 -22.61
C TRP A 74 7.99 -7.76 -21.54
N PRO A 75 7.17 -8.76 -21.87
CA PRO A 75 6.89 -9.88 -20.97
C PRO A 75 8.14 -10.73 -20.74
N LEU A 76 8.16 -11.44 -19.62
CA LEU A 76 9.25 -12.38 -19.29
C LEU A 76 9.18 -13.66 -20.12
N VAL A 77 7.99 -14.01 -20.61
CA VAL A 77 7.73 -15.16 -21.49
C VAL A 77 6.95 -14.71 -22.73
N LYS A 78 7.20 -15.32 -23.87
CA LYS A 78 6.55 -15.00 -25.16
C LYS A 78 5.66 -16.16 -25.61
N PRO A 79 4.65 -15.91 -26.46
CA PRO A 79 3.88 -16.97 -27.12
C PRO A 79 4.81 -17.96 -27.82
N GLY A 80 4.56 -19.25 -27.63
CA GLY A 80 5.35 -20.34 -28.24
C GLY A 80 6.64 -20.73 -27.49
N GLU A 81 7.03 -20.02 -26.43
CA GLU A 81 8.21 -20.38 -25.62
C GLU A 81 7.94 -21.47 -24.58
N LEU A 82 6.66 -21.71 -24.24
CA LEU A 82 6.26 -22.66 -23.20
C LEU A 82 5.34 -23.73 -23.74
N ASP A 83 5.50 -24.97 -23.28
CA ASP A 83 4.54 -26.05 -23.47
C ASP A 83 3.37 -25.89 -22.49
N LEU A 84 2.25 -25.38 -22.99
CA LEU A 84 1.03 -25.17 -22.21
C LEU A 84 0.13 -26.42 -22.13
N GLU A 85 0.50 -27.53 -22.79
CA GLU A 85 -0.18 -28.81 -22.64
C GLU A 85 0.25 -29.49 -21.35
N HIS A 86 1.51 -29.28 -20.94
CA HIS A 86 2.03 -29.74 -19.64
C HIS A 86 1.62 -28.76 -18.55
N VAL A 87 0.67 -29.17 -17.70
CA VAL A 87 0.14 -28.36 -16.57
C VAL A 87 0.69 -28.92 -15.27
N ASP A 88 1.49 -28.14 -14.54
CA ASP A 88 2.05 -28.53 -13.25
C ASP A 88 1.00 -28.56 -12.12
N TYR A 89 0.07 -27.59 -12.14
CA TYR A 89 -1.01 -27.46 -11.14
C TYR A 89 -2.34 -27.20 -11.83
N GLU A 90 -3.29 -28.05 -11.52
CA GLU A 90 -4.69 -27.86 -11.91
C GLU A 90 -5.53 -27.58 -10.68
N VAL A 91 -6.14 -26.38 -10.61
CA VAL A 91 -6.92 -25.92 -9.46
C VAL A 91 -8.19 -25.21 -9.91
N ASP A 92 -9.16 -25.13 -9.02
CA ASP A 92 -10.35 -24.33 -9.28
C ASP A 92 -10.08 -22.83 -9.05
N PHE A 93 -9.26 -22.53 -8.06
CA PHE A 93 -9.05 -21.16 -7.59
C PHE A 93 -7.56 -20.87 -7.34
N LEU A 94 -7.01 -19.89 -8.06
CA LEU A 94 -5.66 -19.38 -7.89
C LEU A 94 -5.69 -18.01 -7.20
N VAL A 95 -5.01 -17.90 -6.09
CA VAL A 95 -4.76 -16.63 -5.38
C VAL A 95 -3.32 -16.19 -5.61
N VAL A 96 -3.13 -15.02 -6.20
CA VAL A 96 -1.81 -14.45 -6.50
C VAL A 96 -1.45 -13.41 -5.44
N GLY A 97 -0.55 -13.81 -4.53
CA GLY A 97 -0.13 -12.99 -3.38
C GLY A 97 -0.69 -13.49 -2.06
N SER A 98 0.16 -13.48 -1.01
CA SER A 98 -0.15 -13.96 0.34
C SER A 98 -0.18 -12.86 1.39
N GLY A 99 -0.43 -11.61 0.99
CA GLY A 99 -0.74 -10.51 1.90
C GLY A 99 -2.15 -10.64 2.49
N GLY A 100 -2.57 -9.66 3.30
CA GLY A 100 -3.87 -9.70 3.97
C GLY A 100 -5.05 -9.93 3.03
N ALA A 101 -5.07 -9.27 1.85
CA ALA A 101 -6.13 -9.46 0.86
C ALA A 101 -6.18 -10.90 0.33
N GLY A 102 -5.02 -11.48 -0.03
CA GLY A 102 -4.95 -12.84 -0.55
C GLY A 102 -5.35 -13.90 0.46
N LEU A 103 -4.88 -13.77 1.73
CA LEU A 103 -5.25 -14.72 2.79
C LEU A 103 -6.73 -14.60 3.16
N ALA A 104 -7.27 -13.39 3.24
CA ALA A 104 -8.71 -13.18 3.43
C ALA A 104 -9.54 -13.80 2.30
N THR A 105 -9.11 -13.58 1.05
CA THR A 105 -9.78 -14.15 -0.13
C THR A 105 -9.79 -15.68 -0.09
N ALA A 106 -8.66 -16.32 0.16
CA ALA A 106 -8.56 -17.78 0.25
C ALA A 106 -9.44 -18.33 1.39
N TRP A 107 -9.38 -17.71 2.58
CA TRP A 107 -10.18 -18.10 3.73
C TRP A 107 -11.68 -18.04 3.45
N TRP A 108 -12.15 -16.91 2.90
CA TRP A 108 -13.56 -16.71 2.60
C TRP A 108 -14.07 -17.60 1.44
N ALA A 109 -13.21 -17.90 0.44
CA ALA A 109 -13.54 -18.87 -0.61
C ALA A 109 -13.79 -20.26 -0.03
N VAL A 110 -12.88 -20.75 0.83
CA VAL A 110 -13.04 -22.07 1.49
C VAL A 110 -14.27 -22.07 2.40
N LYS A 111 -14.49 -21.05 3.21
CA LYS A 111 -15.68 -20.95 4.07
C LYS A 111 -16.99 -20.78 3.28
N SER A 112 -16.91 -20.37 2.02
CA SER A 112 -18.04 -20.29 1.09
C SER A 112 -18.23 -21.54 0.23
N GLY A 113 -17.45 -22.61 0.51
CA GLY A 113 -17.66 -23.95 -0.07
C GLY A 113 -16.70 -24.34 -1.20
N VAL A 114 -15.60 -23.61 -1.43
CA VAL A 114 -14.51 -24.09 -2.31
C VAL A 114 -13.69 -25.13 -1.53
N ASP A 115 -13.41 -26.27 -2.18
CA ASP A 115 -12.54 -27.29 -1.59
C ASP A 115 -11.13 -26.73 -1.36
N PRO A 116 -10.59 -26.78 -0.12
CA PRO A 116 -9.24 -26.29 0.16
C PRO A 116 -8.15 -26.92 -0.73
N SER A 117 -8.33 -28.18 -1.14
CA SER A 117 -7.38 -28.89 -2.01
C SER A 117 -7.36 -28.34 -3.44
N SER A 118 -8.43 -27.65 -3.86
CA SER A 118 -8.56 -26.99 -5.17
C SER A 118 -8.18 -25.51 -5.14
N VAL A 119 -7.73 -24.99 -3.98
CA VAL A 119 -7.21 -23.62 -3.84
C VAL A 119 -5.69 -23.63 -3.82
N LEU A 120 -5.08 -22.76 -4.61
CA LEU A 120 -3.63 -22.56 -4.62
C LEU A 120 -3.31 -21.10 -4.36
N ILE A 121 -2.44 -20.84 -3.38
CA ILE A 121 -1.84 -19.53 -3.16
C ILE A 121 -0.43 -19.54 -3.75
N ALA A 122 -0.17 -18.69 -4.75
CA ALA A 122 1.17 -18.46 -5.28
C ALA A 122 1.73 -17.14 -4.72
N THR A 123 2.90 -17.19 -4.11
CA THR A 123 3.50 -15.99 -3.51
C THR A 123 4.98 -15.87 -3.87
N LYS A 124 5.39 -14.63 -4.15
CA LYS A 124 6.73 -14.28 -4.60
C LYS A 124 7.80 -14.54 -3.53
N LEU A 125 7.45 -14.35 -2.26
CA LEU A 125 8.30 -14.57 -1.10
C LEU A 125 7.64 -15.57 -0.16
N ARG A 126 7.89 -15.47 1.16
CA ARG A 126 7.29 -16.38 2.15
C ARG A 126 5.81 -16.06 2.39
N LEU A 127 5.08 -17.01 2.89
CA LEU A 127 3.69 -16.82 3.31
C LEU A 127 3.54 -15.65 4.28
N GLY A 128 2.80 -14.64 3.85
CA GLY A 128 2.52 -13.44 4.63
C GLY A 128 3.57 -12.34 4.55
N ASP A 129 4.70 -12.54 3.87
CA ASP A 129 5.67 -11.47 3.62
C ASP A 129 5.02 -10.39 2.72
N SER A 130 4.63 -9.26 3.32
CA SER A 130 3.80 -8.26 2.67
C SER A 130 3.79 -6.91 3.40
N ASN A 131 3.26 -5.88 2.74
CA ASN A 131 2.96 -4.60 3.40
C ASN A 131 2.00 -4.77 4.58
N THR A 132 1.08 -5.75 4.51
CA THR A 132 0.15 -6.03 5.61
C THR A 132 0.87 -6.41 6.90
N THR A 133 1.95 -7.19 6.84
CA THR A 133 2.75 -7.53 8.03
C THR A 133 3.47 -6.31 8.63
N LYS A 134 3.80 -5.33 7.81
CA LYS A 134 4.57 -4.14 8.21
C LYS A 134 3.72 -3.00 8.79
N TYR A 135 2.39 -2.98 8.59
CA TYR A 135 1.63 -1.84 9.07
C TYR A 135 1.50 -1.85 10.60
N GLN A 136 1.66 -0.67 11.21
CA GLN A 136 1.74 -0.49 12.65
C GLN A 136 0.53 0.24 13.23
N SER A 137 -0.16 1.03 12.39
CA SER A 137 -1.41 1.71 12.77
C SER A 137 -2.60 0.74 12.72
N GLY A 138 -3.81 1.25 12.78
CA GLY A 138 -5.01 0.43 12.87
C GLY A 138 -5.80 0.30 11.58
N THR A 139 -6.96 -0.34 11.73
CA THR A 139 -7.99 -0.52 10.70
C THR A 139 -9.16 0.39 11.03
N GLN A 140 -9.64 1.18 10.06
CA GLN A 140 -10.85 2.01 10.25
C GLN A 140 -12.12 1.16 10.15
N ALA A 141 -12.99 1.32 11.15
CA ALA A 141 -14.34 0.77 11.14
C ALA A 141 -15.25 1.56 12.10
N ALA A 142 -16.45 1.89 11.65
CA ALA A 142 -17.42 2.63 12.45
C ALA A 142 -18.11 1.68 13.46
N THR A 143 -17.48 1.47 14.62
CA THR A 143 -17.97 0.59 15.70
C THR A 143 -18.40 1.36 16.95
N GLY A 144 -18.14 2.68 16.99
CA GLY A 144 -18.48 3.53 18.13
C GLY A 144 -19.95 3.97 18.15
N PRO A 145 -20.50 4.31 19.33
CA PRO A 145 -21.89 4.74 19.46
C PRO A 145 -22.17 6.10 18.80
N ASP A 146 -21.14 6.94 18.63
CA ASP A 146 -21.20 8.27 18.02
C ASP A 146 -20.74 8.28 16.56
N ASP A 147 -20.55 7.10 15.95
CA ASP A 147 -20.06 6.92 14.59
C ASP A 147 -21.05 6.05 13.77
N SER A 148 -20.92 6.08 12.46
CA SER A 148 -21.72 5.26 11.56
C SER A 148 -20.99 5.00 10.23
N PRO A 149 -21.39 3.95 9.47
CA PRO A 149 -20.90 3.76 8.11
C PRO A 149 -21.09 4.98 7.21
N VAL A 150 -22.16 5.77 7.41
CA VAL A 150 -22.40 7.01 6.64
C VAL A 150 -21.33 8.07 6.95
N ILE A 151 -20.98 8.26 8.23
CA ILE A 151 -19.92 9.22 8.60
C ILE A 151 -18.57 8.73 8.06
N HIS A 152 -18.29 7.42 8.14
CA HIS A 152 -17.09 6.82 7.56
C HIS A 152 -17.02 7.02 6.03
N LEU A 153 -18.15 6.82 5.33
CA LEU A 153 -18.27 7.11 3.90
C LEU A 153 -17.94 8.57 3.60
N LEU A 154 -18.57 9.53 4.29
CA LEU A 154 -18.37 10.96 4.06
C LEU A 154 -16.92 11.40 4.31
N ASP A 155 -16.31 10.93 5.41
CA ASP A 155 -14.90 11.19 5.70
C ASP A 155 -13.99 10.65 4.60
N THR A 156 -14.28 9.45 4.09
CA THR A 156 -13.49 8.81 3.03
C THR A 156 -13.61 9.56 1.71
N LEU A 157 -14.82 10.00 1.34
CA LEU A 157 -15.05 10.82 0.15
C LEU A 157 -14.32 12.17 0.25
N ALA A 158 -14.47 12.86 1.38
CA ALA A 158 -13.83 14.15 1.61
C ALA A 158 -12.29 14.04 1.65
N GLY A 159 -11.77 13.00 2.31
CA GLY A 159 -10.33 12.74 2.40
C GLY A 159 -9.68 12.43 1.05
N ALA A 160 -10.44 11.86 0.12
CA ALA A 160 -10.03 11.57 -1.25
C ALA A 160 -10.35 12.70 -2.26
N HIS A 161 -10.69 13.88 -1.78
CA HIS A 161 -11.11 15.03 -2.62
C HIS A 161 -12.29 14.71 -3.55
N PHE A 162 -13.20 13.81 -3.13
CA PHE A 162 -14.38 13.35 -3.89
C PHE A 162 -14.02 12.74 -5.27
N THR A 163 -12.84 12.17 -5.41
CA THR A 163 -12.37 11.56 -6.67
C THR A 163 -12.59 10.05 -6.74
N ASN A 164 -12.89 9.41 -5.63
CA ASN A 164 -13.10 7.96 -5.52
C ASN A 164 -14.49 7.51 -6.04
N ASN A 165 -14.59 6.22 -6.34
CA ASN A 165 -15.85 5.59 -6.71
C ASN A 165 -16.73 5.42 -5.46
N GLN A 166 -17.82 6.18 -5.40
CA GLN A 166 -18.74 6.21 -4.26
C GLN A 166 -19.34 4.84 -3.93
N LYS A 167 -19.59 3.98 -4.93
CA LYS A 167 -20.11 2.63 -4.71
C LYS A 167 -19.12 1.75 -3.96
N LEU A 168 -17.84 1.82 -4.34
CA LEU A 168 -16.77 1.08 -3.66
C LEU A 168 -16.55 1.61 -2.23
N VAL A 169 -16.56 2.93 -2.05
CA VAL A 169 -16.43 3.54 -0.71
C VAL A 169 -17.61 3.16 0.19
N ARG A 170 -18.82 3.10 -0.35
CA ARG A 170 -20.00 2.64 0.39
C ARG A 170 -19.80 1.22 0.89
N VAL A 171 -19.37 0.30 0.01
CA VAL A 171 -19.06 -1.09 0.39
C VAL A 171 -18.01 -1.14 1.50
N LEU A 172 -16.92 -0.38 1.35
CA LEU A 172 -15.87 -0.29 2.36
C LEU A 172 -16.43 0.13 3.72
N ALA A 173 -17.20 1.21 3.76
CA ALA A 173 -17.71 1.78 5.01
C ALA A 173 -18.76 0.88 5.69
N GLU A 174 -19.66 0.27 4.91
CA GLU A 174 -20.70 -0.61 5.42
C GLU A 174 -20.17 -1.95 5.95
N GLU A 175 -19.11 -2.50 5.32
CA GLU A 175 -18.60 -3.83 5.69
C GLU A 175 -17.37 -3.79 6.63
N ALA A 176 -16.71 -2.65 6.81
CA ALA A 176 -15.57 -2.55 7.71
C ALA A 176 -15.85 -3.01 9.15
N PRO A 177 -17.01 -2.72 9.78
CA PRO A 177 -17.33 -3.25 11.10
C PRO A 177 -17.40 -4.79 11.15
N LEU A 178 -17.88 -5.42 10.08
CA LEU A 178 -17.93 -6.90 9.98
C LEU A 178 -16.53 -7.51 9.97
N VAL A 179 -15.59 -6.80 9.34
CA VAL A 179 -14.18 -7.24 9.26
C VAL A 179 -13.51 -7.21 10.65
N ILE A 180 -13.73 -6.17 11.44
CA ILE A 180 -13.18 -6.09 12.81
C ILE A 180 -13.70 -7.27 13.64
N LYS A 181 -15.01 -7.52 13.58
CA LYS A 181 -15.64 -8.65 14.28
C LYS A 181 -15.08 -9.99 13.81
N TRP A 182 -15.01 -10.21 12.50
CA TRP A 182 -14.46 -11.44 11.93
C TRP A 182 -13.02 -11.70 12.39
N LEU A 183 -12.15 -10.70 12.34
CA LEU A 183 -10.76 -10.83 12.78
C LEU A 183 -10.66 -11.11 14.30
N GLU A 184 -11.53 -10.50 15.11
CA GLU A 184 -11.63 -10.78 16.54
C GLU A 184 -12.08 -12.23 16.81
N GLU A 185 -13.09 -12.71 16.10
CA GLU A 185 -13.56 -14.10 16.17
C GLU A 185 -12.48 -15.12 15.78
N LEU A 186 -11.58 -14.76 14.86
CA LEU A 186 -10.41 -15.57 14.53
C LEU A 186 -9.28 -15.50 15.58
N GLY A 187 -9.35 -14.58 16.54
CA GLY A 187 -8.39 -14.45 17.63
C GLY A 187 -7.39 -13.30 17.50
N VAL A 188 -7.67 -12.28 16.68
CA VAL A 188 -6.93 -11.00 16.68
C VAL A 188 -7.21 -10.26 17.98
N ARG A 189 -6.15 -9.86 18.68
CA ARG A 189 -6.22 -9.19 19.98
C ARG A 189 -6.16 -7.68 19.83
N TRP A 190 -7.31 -7.08 19.52
CA TRP A 190 -7.43 -5.64 19.46
C TRP A 190 -7.17 -4.97 20.81
N SER A 191 -6.55 -3.79 20.81
CA SER A 191 -6.42 -2.94 22.00
C SER A 191 -7.80 -2.57 22.56
N ARG A 192 -7.92 -2.50 23.90
CA ARG A 192 -9.17 -2.24 24.61
C ARG A 192 -9.00 -1.17 25.68
N VAL A 193 -10.11 -0.49 25.96
CA VAL A 193 -10.29 0.38 27.11
C VAL A 193 -11.43 -0.20 27.95
N GLY A 194 -11.11 -0.86 29.05
CA GLY A 194 -12.06 -1.72 29.76
C GLY A 194 -12.49 -2.88 28.86
N ASP A 195 -13.79 -3.09 28.72
CA ASP A 195 -14.36 -4.15 27.88
C ASP A 195 -14.57 -3.72 26.42
N ASP A 196 -14.48 -2.42 26.12
CA ASP A 196 -14.68 -1.88 24.78
C ASP A 196 -13.41 -1.90 23.93
N LEU A 197 -13.57 -1.99 22.59
CA LEU A 197 -12.48 -1.79 21.65
C LEU A 197 -11.96 -0.36 21.72
N GLU A 198 -10.65 -0.20 21.83
CA GLU A 198 -10.02 1.11 21.72
C GLU A 198 -10.22 1.69 20.32
N ARG A 199 -10.57 2.98 20.25
CA ARG A 199 -10.74 3.74 19.01
C ARG A 199 -9.85 4.96 19.04
N LEU A 200 -8.94 5.06 18.09
CA LEU A 200 -8.02 6.20 17.99
C LEU A 200 -8.45 7.15 16.86
N PRO A 201 -8.17 8.46 17.01
CA PRO A 201 -8.40 9.41 15.92
C PRO A 201 -7.41 9.15 14.78
N GLY A 202 -7.87 9.31 13.53
CA GLY A 202 -7.07 9.21 12.31
C GLY A 202 -7.00 10.53 11.58
N GLY A 203 -5.91 10.76 10.83
CA GLY A 203 -5.76 11.95 9.98
C GLY A 203 -6.87 12.02 8.93
N GLY A 204 -7.54 13.17 8.85
CA GLY A 204 -8.66 13.42 7.94
C GLY A 204 -10.01 12.86 8.39
N ALA A 205 -10.05 11.99 9.40
CA ALA A 205 -11.30 11.46 9.95
C ALA A 205 -11.94 12.43 10.96
N THR A 206 -13.27 12.45 11.01
CA THR A 206 -14.04 13.28 11.96
C THR A 206 -14.41 12.53 13.24
N ARG A 207 -14.28 11.19 13.24
CA ARG A 207 -14.53 10.32 14.40
C ARG A 207 -13.34 9.42 14.67
N ALA A 208 -13.19 9.04 15.94
CA ALA A 208 -12.20 8.05 16.36
C ALA A 208 -12.73 6.64 16.02
N ARG A 209 -12.15 6.00 14.99
CA ARG A 209 -12.57 4.67 14.51
C ARG A 209 -11.41 3.75 14.12
N LEU A 210 -10.19 4.12 14.54
CA LEU A 210 -9.00 3.36 14.19
C LEU A 210 -8.74 2.30 15.27
N HIS A 211 -8.87 1.01 14.90
CA HIS A 211 -8.63 -0.14 15.78
C HIS A 211 -7.22 -0.65 15.61
N CYS A 212 -6.47 -0.73 16.70
CA CYS A 212 -5.07 -1.12 16.73
C CYS A 212 -4.82 -2.35 17.61
N CYS A 213 -3.69 -3.00 17.41
CA CYS A 213 -3.07 -3.95 18.34
C CYS A 213 -1.73 -3.34 18.79
N GLY A 214 -1.76 -2.40 19.74
CA GLY A 214 -0.58 -1.59 20.07
C GLY A 214 -0.06 -0.83 18.84
N ASP A 215 1.22 -1.02 18.51
CA ASP A 215 1.85 -0.63 17.24
C ASP A 215 2.36 -1.85 16.42
N TYR A 216 1.64 -3.00 16.54
CA TYR A 216 1.94 -4.26 15.83
C TYR A 216 0.75 -4.79 15.03
N THR A 217 -0.22 -3.97 14.70
CA THR A 217 -1.51 -4.44 14.17
C THR A 217 -1.36 -5.41 13.01
N GLY A 218 -0.51 -5.09 12.02
CA GLY A 218 -0.27 -5.96 10.88
C GLY A 218 0.34 -7.29 11.24
N LEU A 219 1.31 -7.28 12.15
CA LEU A 219 1.95 -8.51 12.61
C LEU A 219 0.95 -9.45 13.31
N GLU A 220 0.07 -8.90 14.17
CA GLU A 220 -0.95 -9.66 14.88
C GLU A 220 -2.00 -10.24 13.93
N VAL A 221 -2.54 -9.42 13.03
CA VAL A 221 -3.53 -9.88 12.04
C VAL A 221 -2.94 -10.96 11.13
N MET A 222 -1.72 -10.77 10.64
CA MET A 222 -1.06 -11.74 9.75
C MET A 222 -0.66 -13.02 10.48
N ARG A 223 -0.36 -12.96 11.78
CA ARG A 223 -0.17 -14.18 12.60
C ARG A 223 -1.41 -15.04 12.54
N VAL A 224 -2.56 -14.47 12.85
CA VAL A 224 -3.85 -15.17 12.86
C VAL A 224 -4.21 -15.74 11.49
N LEU A 225 -4.16 -14.89 10.45
CA LEU A 225 -4.54 -15.33 9.10
C LEU A 225 -3.65 -16.44 8.53
N LYS A 226 -2.33 -16.39 8.81
CA LYS A 226 -1.42 -17.47 8.39
C LYS A 226 -1.75 -18.80 9.07
N ASP A 227 -2.05 -18.77 10.36
CA ASP A 227 -2.41 -19.95 11.11
C ASP A 227 -3.75 -20.53 10.61
N GLU A 228 -4.73 -19.68 10.32
CA GLU A 228 -6.01 -20.07 9.72
C GLU A 228 -5.84 -20.77 8.37
N ILE A 229 -5.05 -20.16 7.45
CA ILE A 229 -4.79 -20.77 6.12
C ILE A 229 -4.10 -22.12 6.21
N ARG A 230 -3.12 -22.26 7.12
CA ARG A 230 -2.48 -23.56 7.37
C ARG A 230 -3.45 -24.59 7.93
N SER A 231 -4.29 -24.18 8.88
CA SER A 231 -5.32 -25.06 9.49
C SER A 231 -6.36 -25.52 8.47
N LEU A 232 -6.68 -24.69 7.46
CA LEU A 232 -7.58 -25.08 6.37
C LEU A 232 -6.93 -26.05 5.37
N GLY A 233 -5.61 -26.26 5.41
CA GLY A 233 -4.90 -27.13 4.48
C GLY A 233 -4.76 -26.58 3.05
N VAL A 234 -4.90 -25.29 2.87
CA VAL A 234 -4.72 -24.63 1.56
C VAL A 234 -3.28 -24.74 1.12
N ARG A 235 -3.06 -25.14 -0.13
CA ARG A 235 -1.72 -25.26 -0.71
C ARG A 235 -1.10 -23.89 -0.96
N VAL A 236 0.15 -23.70 -0.54
CA VAL A 236 0.93 -22.47 -0.73
C VAL A 236 2.23 -22.79 -1.46
N LEU A 237 2.50 -22.07 -2.54
CA LEU A 237 3.78 -22.08 -3.24
C LEU A 237 4.53 -20.80 -2.88
N GLU A 238 5.50 -20.90 -1.97
CA GLU A 238 6.42 -19.81 -1.62
C GLU A 238 7.52 -19.70 -2.69
N PHE A 239 8.07 -18.50 -2.89
CA PHE A 239 9.09 -18.17 -3.90
C PHE A 239 8.69 -18.52 -5.33
N HIS A 240 7.37 -18.43 -5.61
CA HIS A 240 6.79 -18.64 -6.92
C HIS A 240 5.98 -17.40 -7.37
N PRO A 241 6.65 -16.31 -7.82
CA PRO A 241 5.94 -15.18 -8.41
C PRO A 241 5.18 -15.62 -9.67
N VAL A 242 3.99 -15.10 -9.85
CA VAL A 242 3.30 -15.13 -11.14
C VAL A 242 3.96 -14.11 -12.05
N ILE A 243 4.39 -14.54 -13.23
CA ILE A 243 5.10 -13.70 -14.21
C ILE A 243 4.26 -13.34 -15.42
N GLU A 244 3.21 -14.15 -15.71
CA GLU A 244 2.23 -13.83 -16.74
C GLU A 244 0.90 -14.55 -16.46
N LEU A 245 -0.23 -13.94 -16.88
CA LEU A 245 -1.53 -14.59 -16.86
C LEU A 245 -1.73 -15.38 -18.16
N LEU A 246 -2.45 -16.50 -18.06
CA LEU A 246 -2.90 -17.28 -19.21
C LEU A 246 -4.36 -16.91 -19.51
N THR A 247 -4.72 -16.94 -20.79
CA THR A 247 -6.08 -16.67 -21.25
C THR A 247 -6.62 -17.82 -22.07
N ASP A 248 -7.91 -18.05 -22.00
CA ASP A 248 -8.60 -18.98 -22.88
C ASP A 248 -8.71 -18.37 -24.29
N PRO A 249 -8.21 -19.04 -25.33
CA PRO A 249 -8.14 -18.47 -26.68
C PRO A 249 -9.53 -18.29 -27.35
N ASP A 250 -10.55 -18.99 -26.86
CA ASP A 250 -11.89 -18.95 -27.45
C ASP A 250 -12.75 -17.86 -26.80
N THR A 251 -12.56 -17.62 -25.49
CA THR A 251 -13.42 -16.73 -24.70
C THR A 251 -12.71 -15.45 -24.25
N GLY A 252 -11.38 -15.43 -24.26
CA GLY A 252 -10.56 -14.36 -23.70
C GLY A 252 -10.61 -14.26 -22.17
N ALA A 253 -11.20 -15.24 -21.48
CA ALA A 253 -11.21 -15.31 -20.02
C ALA A 253 -9.81 -15.62 -19.48
N VAL A 254 -9.48 -15.12 -18.28
CA VAL A 254 -8.27 -15.57 -17.59
C VAL A 254 -8.46 -17.02 -17.17
N SER A 255 -7.47 -17.85 -17.48
CA SER A 255 -7.54 -19.32 -17.40
C SER A 255 -6.44 -19.93 -16.54
N GLY A 256 -5.61 -19.11 -15.95
CA GLY A 256 -4.48 -19.52 -15.11
C GLY A 256 -3.30 -18.58 -15.20
N ALA A 257 -2.12 -19.09 -14.89
CA ALA A 257 -0.91 -18.29 -14.84
C ALA A 257 0.37 -19.10 -15.10
N VAL A 258 1.41 -18.40 -15.52
CA VAL A 258 2.79 -18.87 -15.55
C VAL A 258 3.48 -18.36 -14.28
N LEU A 259 4.08 -19.26 -13.52
CA LEU A 259 4.88 -18.96 -12.33
C LEU A 259 6.37 -19.19 -12.64
N LEU A 260 7.22 -18.49 -11.92
CA LEU A 260 8.66 -18.72 -11.92
C LEU A 260 9.07 -19.22 -10.53
N ASN A 261 9.68 -20.41 -10.46
CA ASN A 261 10.34 -20.85 -9.23
C ASN A 261 11.65 -20.07 -9.06
N LEU A 262 11.75 -19.22 -8.05
CA LEU A 262 12.94 -18.38 -7.84
C LEU A 262 14.18 -19.16 -7.39
N ASP A 263 13.99 -20.37 -6.84
CA ASP A 263 15.10 -21.20 -6.37
C ASP A 263 15.74 -21.99 -7.54
N THR A 264 14.92 -22.50 -8.47
CA THR A 264 15.38 -23.35 -9.57
C THR A 264 15.46 -22.65 -10.92
N GLY A 265 14.72 -21.52 -11.08
CA GLY A 265 14.56 -20.82 -12.36
C GLY A 265 13.56 -21.48 -13.32
N GLU A 266 12.89 -22.55 -12.90
CA GLU A 266 11.91 -23.27 -13.71
C GLU A 266 10.57 -22.53 -13.79
N TYR A 267 9.93 -22.60 -14.95
CA TYR A 267 8.54 -22.18 -15.11
C TYR A 267 7.58 -23.27 -14.64
N LYS A 268 6.47 -22.84 -14.03
CA LYS A 268 5.38 -23.72 -13.62
C LYS A 268 4.06 -23.20 -14.21
N ILE A 269 3.32 -24.09 -14.83
CA ILE A 269 2.03 -23.77 -15.47
C ILE A 269 0.89 -24.12 -14.51
N VAL A 270 0.08 -23.13 -14.19
CA VAL A 270 -1.14 -23.31 -13.39
C VAL A 270 -2.36 -23.08 -14.27
N ARG A 271 -3.25 -24.06 -14.32
CA ARG A 271 -4.60 -23.90 -14.85
C ARG A 271 -5.57 -23.59 -13.71
N SER A 272 -6.40 -22.57 -13.85
CA SER A 272 -7.43 -22.23 -12.87
C SER A 272 -8.71 -21.74 -13.53
N LYS A 273 -9.86 -22.01 -12.91
CA LYS A 273 -11.15 -21.47 -13.35
C LYS A 273 -11.30 -19.99 -13.01
N VAL A 274 -10.76 -19.60 -11.84
CA VAL A 274 -10.78 -18.23 -11.32
C VAL A 274 -9.42 -17.90 -10.76
N THR A 275 -8.95 -16.68 -11.05
CA THR A 275 -7.70 -16.12 -10.50
C THR A 275 -8.00 -14.80 -9.79
N VAL A 276 -7.45 -14.61 -8.59
CA VAL A 276 -7.50 -13.34 -7.87
C VAL A 276 -6.12 -12.72 -7.78
N LEU A 277 -5.98 -11.46 -8.18
CA LEU A 277 -4.78 -10.67 -7.96
C LEU A 277 -4.85 -9.96 -6.61
N ALA A 278 -3.95 -10.32 -5.69
CA ALA A 278 -3.80 -9.74 -4.36
C ALA A 278 -2.32 -9.38 -4.10
N THR A 279 -1.67 -8.81 -5.10
CA THR A 279 -0.22 -8.67 -5.24
C THR A 279 0.37 -7.46 -4.53
N GLY A 280 -0.46 -6.59 -3.95
CA GLY A 280 -0.03 -5.32 -3.38
C GLY A 280 0.32 -4.27 -4.43
N GLY A 281 1.01 -3.22 -4.01
CA GLY A 281 1.30 -2.04 -4.83
C GLY A 281 2.74 -1.97 -5.36
N LEU A 282 3.22 -0.76 -5.56
CA LEU A 282 4.43 -0.43 -6.34
C LEU A 282 5.54 0.30 -5.53
N GLY A 283 5.38 0.47 -4.22
CA GLY A 283 6.23 1.40 -3.46
C GLY A 283 7.73 1.11 -3.50
N ARG A 284 8.17 -0.14 -3.78
CA ARG A 284 9.59 -0.48 -3.94
C ARG A 284 10.19 -0.04 -5.27
N LEU A 285 9.42 0.55 -6.14
CA LEU A 285 9.94 1.17 -7.36
C LEU A 285 10.51 2.58 -7.11
N HIS A 286 10.40 3.10 -5.89
CA HIS A 286 10.93 4.42 -5.49
C HIS A 286 10.56 5.54 -6.49
N ILE A 287 9.28 5.59 -6.86
CA ILE A 287 8.77 6.57 -7.82
C ILE A 287 9.17 7.98 -7.39
N VAL A 288 9.68 8.78 -8.34
CA VAL A 288 10.22 10.14 -8.11
C VAL A 288 11.39 10.15 -7.10
N GLY A 289 11.95 8.98 -6.79
CA GLY A 289 13.13 8.87 -5.93
C GLY A 289 12.86 8.93 -4.43
N PHE A 290 11.63 9.00 -3.96
CA PHE A 290 11.33 8.97 -2.52
C PHE A 290 11.75 7.63 -1.87
N PRO A 291 12.24 7.65 -0.62
CA PRO A 291 12.37 6.45 0.16
C PRO A 291 10.99 5.81 0.36
N THR A 292 10.93 4.55 0.79
CA THR A 292 9.66 3.84 0.89
C THR A 292 9.52 3.08 2.20
N THR A 293 8.27 3.01 2.71
CA THR A 293 7.88 2.13 3.82
C THR A 293 7.60 0.72 3.36
N ASN A 294 7.53 0.47 2.04
CA ASN A 294 6.95 -0.74 1.49
C ASN A 294 7.84 -1.97 1.65
N HIS A 295 7.20 -3.12 1.71
CA HIS A 295 7.82 -4.43 1.67
C HIS A 295 8.62 -4.63 0.38
N TYR A 296 9.72 -5.39 0.45
CA TYR A 296 10.65 -5.63 -0.67
C TYR A 296 9.98 -6.14 -1.96
N GLY A 297 8.90 -6.90 -1.81
CA GLY A 297 8.14 -7.44 -2.93
C GLY A 297 7.13 -6.49 -3.59
N ALA A 298 6.99 -5.23 -3.15
CA ALA A 298 5.99 -4.29 -3.68
C ALA A 298 6.48 -3.63 -5.00
N THR A 299 6.41 -4.36 -6.11
CA THR A 299 6.98 -4.01 -7.43
C THR A 299 5.95 -3.97 -8.56
N ALA A 300 4.64 -3.83 -8.22
CA ALA A 300 3.54 -3.69 -9.17
C ALA A 300 3.29 -4.89 -10.10
N ASP A 301 3.67 -6.09 -9.70
CA ASP A 301 3.56 -7.27 -10.59
C ASP A 301 2.12 -7.47 -11.10
N GLY A 302 1.12 -7.49 -10.20
CA GLY A 302 -0.27 -7.69 -10.58
C GLY A 302 -0.84 -6.56 -11.46
N LEU A 303 -0.33 -5.33 -11.32
CA LEU A 303 -0.71 -4.23 -12.19
C LEU A 303 -0.29 -4.52 -13.64
N VAL A 304 0.95 -5.00 -13.84
CA VAL A 304 1.48 -5.38 -15.15
C VAL A 304 0.70 -6.55 -15.73
N LEU A 305 0.44 -7.58 -14.93
CA LEU A 305 -0.28 -8.79 -15.35
C LEU A 305 -1.72 -8.46 -15.78
N ALA A 306 -2.45 -7.72 -14.94
CA ALA A 306 -3.82 -7.29 -15.25
C ALA A 306 -3.87 -6.41 -16.51
N TYR A 307 -2.92 -5.47 -16.65
CA TYR A 307 -2.87 -4.58 -17.80
C TYR A 307 -2.72 -5.33 -19.12
N ARG A 308 -1.82 -6.30 -19.18
CA ARG A 308 -1.64 -7.16 -20.36
C ARG A 308 -2.85 -8.04 -20.66
N ALA A 309 -3.56 -8.48 -19.62
CA ALA A 309 -4.82 -9.21 -19.77
C ALA A 309 -6.00 -8.32 -20.22
N GLY A 310 -5.78 -7.00 -20.36
CA GLY A 310 -6.78 -6.06 -20.88
C GLY A 310 -7.51 -5.25 -19.81
N ALA A 311 -7.01 -5.19 -18.58
CA ALA A 311 -7.63 -4.44 -17.50
C ALA A 311 -7.57 -2.92 -17.71
N GLY A 312 -8.66 -2.24 -17.35
CA GLY A 312 -8.70 -0.80 -17.16
C GLY A 312 -7.94 -0.40 -15.91
N LEU A 313 -7.39 0.81 -15.93
CA LEU A 313 -6.69 1.43 -14.80
C LEU A 313 -7.34 2.75 -14.43
N VAL A 314 -7.27 3.12 -13.16
CA VAL A 314 -7.80 4.38 -12.63
C VAL A 314 -6.81 5.00 -11.64
N ASP A 315 -6.80 6.33 -11.57
CA ASP A 315 -6.00 7.14 -10.61
C ASP A 315 -4.48 6.83 -10.61
N MET A 316 -3.91 6.39 -11.75
CA MET A 316 -2.50 6.03 -11.88
C MET A 316 -1.55 7.24 -11.86
N ASP A 317 -2.10 8.43 -11.80
CA ASP A 317 -1.40 9.70 -11.66
C ASP A 317 -1.24 10.14 -10.20
N THR A 318 -1.63 9.30 -9.23
CA THR A 318 -1.61 9.60 -7.81
C THR A 318 -0.94 8.52 -6.98
N LEU A 319 -0.10 8.96 -6.03
CA LEU A 319 0.59 8.11 -5.07
C LEU A 319 0.49 8.74 -3.68
N GLN A 320 0.38 7.91 -2.66
CA GLN A 320 0.40 8.42 -1.31
C GLN A 320 1.80 8.44 -0.74
N TYR A 321 2.23 9.61 -0.30
CA TYR A 321 3.44 9.81 0.50
C TYR A 321 3.04 9.91 1.96
N HIS A 322 3.49 8.93 2.78
CA HIS A 322 3.24 9.01 4.22
C HIS A 322 4.03 10.16 4.81
N PRO A 323 3.41 11.06 5.57
CA PRO A 323 4.09 12.27 6.06
C PRO A 323 5.32 11.96 6.92
N THR A 324 5.24 10.89 7.71
CA THR A 324 6.27 10.55 8.70
C THR A 324 6.97 9.24 8.35
N GLY A 325 7.95 9.30 7.45
CA GLY A 325 8.98 8.29 7.27
C GLY A 325 10.25 8.68 8.03
N VAL A 326 11.08 7.73 8.39
CA VAL A 326 12.37 7.99 9.02
C VAL A 326 13.29 8.71 8.02
N ALA A 327 13.78 9.90 8.39
CA ALA A 327 14.80 10.63 7.64
C ALA A 327 16.21 10.40 8.19
N TRP A 328 16.32 9.97 9.45
CA TRP A 328 17.55 9.58 10.11
C TRP A 328 17.26 8.60 11.26
N PRO A 329 18.09 7.56 11.49
CA PRO A 329 19.37 7.24 10.84
C PRO A 329 19.20 6.56 9.47
N GLU A 330 20.25 6.62 8.64
CA GLU A 330 20.24 6.08 7.27
C GLU A 330 19.92 4.58 7.20
N ALA A 331 20.36 3.80 8.18
CA ALA A 331 20.13 2.36 8.23
C ALA A 331 18.63 1.97 8.21
N ILE A 332 17.75 2.90 8.60
CA ILE A 332 16.30 2.73 8.59
C ILE A 332 15.59 3.85 7.82
N LEU A 333 16.31 4.48 6.86
CA LEU A 333 15.75 5.54 6.02
C LEU A 333 14.47 5.04 5.30
N GLY A 334 13.41 5.83 5.41
CA GLY A 334 12.13 5.53 4.81
C GLY A 334 11.23 4.58 5.61
N GLU A 335 11.71 3.94 6.67
CA GLU A 335 10.86 3.09 7.51
C GLU A 335 9.71 3.90 8.13
N LEU A 336 8.59 3.22 8.37
CA LEU A 336 7.36 3.86 8.83
C LEU A 336 7.50 4.34 10.29
N ILE A 337 7.17 5.61 10.52
CA ILE A 337 6.77 6.12 11.82
C ILE A 337 5.25 6.13 11.84
N PRO A 338 4.60 5.30 12.68
CA PRO A 338 3.15 5.12 12.62
C PRO A 338 2.39 6.41 12.90
N GLU A 339 1.26 6.59 12.21
CA GLU A 339 0.40 7.75 12.44
C GLU A 339 -0.09 7.84 13.88
N LYS A 340 -0.21 6.70 14.58
CA LYS A 340 -0.50 6.64 16.02
C LYS A 340 0.39 7.58 16.83
N THR A 341 1.65 7.77 16.46
CA THR A 341 2.58 8.71 17.13
C THR A 341 2.02 10.14 17.15
N ARG A 342 1.45 10.59 16.03
CA ARG A 342 0.79 11.91 15.93
C ARG A 342 -0.57 11.90 16.62
N SER A 343 -1.31 10.82 16.51
CA SER A 343 -2.63 10.65 17.14
C SER A 343 -2.58 10.71 18.68
N ILE A 344 -1.48 10.27 19.28
CA ILE A 344 -1.30 10.33 20.74
C ILE A 344 -0.57 11.61 21.22
N GLY A 345 -0.25 12.54 20.30
CA GLY A 345 0.22 13.88 20.67
C GLY A 345 1.62 14.27 20.21
N GLY A 346 2.31 13.44 19.42
CA GLY A 346 3.58 13.83 18.79
C GLY A 346 3.40 15.04 17.86
N GLN A 347 4.27 16.04 17.98
CA GLN A 347 4.17 17.32 17.25
C GLN A 347 5.20 17.44 16.14
N LEU A 348 4.77 17.96 14.98
CA LEU A 348 5.64 18.30 13.86
C LEU A 348 6.23 19.70 14.04
N VAL A 349 7.57 19.78 14.11
CA VAL A 349 8.30 20.99 14.44
C VAL A 349 9.43 21.21 13.42
N ASN A 350 9.56 22.42 12.89
CA ASN A 350 10.64 22.78 11.97
C ASN A 350 11.97 23.03 12.70
N ALA A 351 13.04 23.33 11.97
CA ALA A 351 14.37 23.61 12.53
C ALA A 351 14.42 24.85 13.44
N MET A 352 13.39 25.71 13.40
CA MET A 352 13.27 26.91 14.22
C MET A 352 12.47 26.67 15.51
N GLY A 353 12.09 25.42 15.82
CA GLY A 353 11.28 25.08 16.99
C GLY A 353 9.78 25.39 16.85
N GLN A 354 9.31 25.69 15.64
CA GLN A 354 7.93 26.10 15.39
C GLN A 354 7.07 24.93 14.93
N ARG A 355 5.89 24.78 15.52
CA ARG A 355 4.84 23.88 15.06
C ARG A 355 4.12 24.53 13.88
N PHE A 356 4.15 23.91 12.69
CA PHE A 356 3.79 24.56 11.42
C PHE A 356 2.51 24.02 10.77
N ILE A 357 1.95 22.91 11.27
CA ILE A 357 0.75 22.28 10.74
C ILE A 357 -0.01 21.53 11.86
N TYR A 358 -1.32 21.37 11.72
CA TYR A 358 -2.07 20.42 12.54
C TYR A 358 -1.75 19.00 12.10
N GLU A 359 -1.23 18.18 12.97
CA GLU A 359 -0.63 16.87 12.66
C GLU A 359 -1.61 15.84 12.12
N LEU A 360 -2.91 16.01 12.36
CA LEU A 360 -3.97 15.13 11.88
C LEU A 360 -4.77 15.74 10.71
N GLU A 361 -4.16 16.63 9.92
CA GLU A 361 -4.64 16.96 8.58
C GLU A 361 -4.56 15.71 7.66
N PRO A 362 -5.24 15.70 6.50
CA PRO A 362 -5.06 14.66 5.49
C PRO A 362 -3.58 14.46 5.13
N ARG A 363 -3.20 13.24 4.75
CA ARG A 363 -1.80 12.86 4.57
C ARG A 363 -1.06 13.67 3.51
N ASP A 364 -1.72 13.94 2.40
CA ASP A 364 -1.20 14.78 1.31
C ASP A 364 -0.91 16.20 1.78
N VAL A 365 -1.79 16.76 2.61
CA VAL A 365 -1.63 18.10 3.21
C VAL A 365 -0.42 18.13 4.15
N VAL A 366 -0.30 17.15 5.05
CA VAL A 366 0.84 17.10 5.99
C VAL A 366 2.15 16.84 5.25
N ALA A 367 2.16 15.93 4.25
CA ALA A 367 3.34 15.66 3.44
C ALA A 367 3.78 16.91 2.67
N SER A 368 2.84 17.64 2.07
CA SER A 368 3.11 18.90 1.37
C SER A 368 3.66 19.98 2.29
N ALA A 369 3.14 20.08 3.52
CA ALA A 369 3.66 21.02 4.51
C ALA A 369 5.12 20.71 4.90
N ILE A 370 5.47 19.44 5.09
CA ILE A 370 6.85 19.03 5.39
C ILE A 370 7.78 19.32 4.21
N ILE A 371 7.35 19.01 2.98
CA ILE A 371 8.11 19.31 1.76
C ILE A 371 8.35 20.82 1.64
N ARG A 372 7.33 21.63 1.92
CA ARG A 372 7.46 23.09 1.95
C ARG A 372 8.51 23.56 2.97
N GLU A 373 8.44 23.09 4.22
CA GLU A 373 9.40 23.49 5.27
C GLU A 373 10.84 23.18 4.86
N CYS A 374 11.06 21.99 4.29
CA CYS A 374 12.38 21.60 3.77
C CYS A 374 12.82 22.46 2.58
N SER A 375 11.94 22.71 1.62
CA SER A 375 12.26 23.45 0.39
C SER A 375 12.52 24.94 0.67
N GLU A 376 11.88 25.51 1.67
CA GLU A 376 12.07 26.91 2.10
C GLU A 376 13.19 27.07 3.14
N GLY A 377 14.01 26.04 3.38
CA GLY A 377 15.19 26.09 4.24
C GLY A 377 14.89 26.07 5.75
N ARG A 378 13.65 25.72 6.14
CA ARG A 378 13.27 25.54 7.55
C ARG A 378 13.31 24.08 8.02
N GLY A 379 13.80 23.19 7.18
CA GLY A 379 14.07 21.80 7.54
C GLY A 379 15.44 21.61 8.18
N VAL A 380 15.68 20.40 8.68
CA VAL A 380 16.95 19.92 9.22
C VAL A 380 17.65 19.10 8.16
N VAL A 381 18.84 19.51 7.74
CA VAL A 381 19.64 18.79 6.75
C VAL A 381 20.63 17.87 7.46
N THR A 382 20.63 16.59 7.08
CA THR A 382 21.58 15.59 7.59
C THR A 382 22.91 15.68 6.83
N PRO A 383 24.01 15.08 7.36
CA PRO A 383 25.30 15.04 6.66
C PRO A 383 25.25 14.40 5.25
N THR A 384 24.29 13.53 4.99
CA THR A 384 24.07 12.88 3.70
C THR A 384 23.20 13.68 2.74
N GLY A 385 22.78 14.88 3.16
CA GLY A 385 21.98 15.79 2.36
C GLY A 385 20.48 15.50 2.39
N THR A 386 20.00 14.52 3.17
CA THR A 386 18.58 14.29 3.40
C THR A 386 18.03 15.43 4.26
N CYS A 387 16.92 16.04 3.84
CA CYS A 387 16.21 17.01 4.65
C CYS A 387 15.05 16.35 5.41
N GLY A 388 14.70 16.88 6.57
CA GLY A 388 13.55 16.45 7.35
C GLY A 388 13.06 17.54 8.30
N VAL A 389 11.97 17.25 8.99
CA VAL A 389 11.47 18.04 10.11
C VAL A 389 11.46 17.18 11.38
N TRP A 390 11.40 17.80 12.52
CA TRP A 390 11.29 17.08 13.78
C TRP A 390 9.86 16.58 14.01
N LEU A 391 9.72 15.33 14.41
CA LEU A 391 8.56 14.82 15.12
C LEU A 391 8.95 14.75 16.60
N ASP A 392 8.52 15.73 17.36
CA ASP A 392 8.79 15.81 18.81
C ASP A 392 7.95 14.75 19.54
N THR A 393 8.55 13.59 19.77
CA THR A 393 7.95 12.49 20.51
C THR A 393 8.02 12.68 22.01
N PRO A 394 9.10 13.25 22.62
CA PRO A 394 9.15 13.49 24.06
C PRO A 394 8.00 14.34 24.61
N ILE A 395 7.36 15.17 23.80
CA ILE A 395 6.18 15.95 24.24
C ILE A 395 5.02 15.04 24.67
N ILE A 396 4.93 13.81 24.13
CA ILE A 396 3.91 12.82 24.52
C ILE A 396 4.06 12.47 26.00
N GLU A 397 5.30 12.26 26.47
CA GLU A 397 5.60 12.00 27.88
C GLU A 397 5.23 13.18 28.78
N VAL A 398 5.42 14.42 28.29
CA VAL A 398 5.05 15.65 29.01
C VAL A 398 3.54 15.80 29.14
N VAL A 399 2.78 15.50 28.08
CA VAL A 399 1.32 15.76 28.03
C VAL A 399 0.52 14.59 28.61
N LYS A 400 0.95 13.35 28.34
CA LYS A 400 0.20 12.13 28.71
C LYS A 400 0.81 11.38 29.90
N GLY A 401 1.96 11.81 30.37
CA GLY A 401 2.66 11.21 31.50
C GLY A 401 3.77 10.24 31.08
N PRO A 402 4.76 10.04 31.98
CA PRO A 402 5.93 9.19 31.74
C PRO A 402 5.56 7.75 31.42
N GLY A 403 6.31 7.13 30.50
CA GLY A 403 6.12 5.73 30.07
C GLY A 403 5.07 5.54 28.97
N THR A 404 4.40 6.60 28.53
CA THR A 404 3.37 6.50 27.47
C THR A 404 3.94 5.97 26.17
N ILE A 405 5.09 6.45 25.71
CA ILE A 405 5.72 5.99 24.46
C ILE A 405 6.05 4.49 24.54
N LYS A 406 6.65 4.05 25.64
CA LYS A 406 7.02 2.63 25.82
C LYS A 406 5.80 1.71 25.85
N ARG A 407 4.66 2.19 26.36
CA ARG A 407 3.40 1.46 26.41
C ARG A 407 2.68 1.45 25.07
N GLU A 408 2.56 2.62 24.42
CA GLU A 408 1.72 2.83 23.22
C GLU A 408 2.45 2.53 21.90
N LEU A 409 3.77 2.69 21.89
CA LEU A 409 4.63 2.58 20.69
C LEU A 409 5.87 1.70 20.95
N PRO A 410 5.71 0.49 21.53
CA PRO A 410 6.84 -0.33 21.93
C PRO A 410 7.70 -0.81 20.76
N ALA A 411 7.14 -1.01 19.57
CA ALA A 411 7.92 -1.39 18.38
C ALA A 411 8.73 -0.20 17.86
N LEU A 412 8.13 0.97 17.75
CA LEU A 412 8.80 2.20 17.33
C LEU A 412 9.94 2.54 18.32
N TYR A 413 9.66 2.49 19.61
CA TYR A 413 10.66 2.73 20.66
C TYR A 413 11.89 1.82 20.48
N ARG A 414 11.66 0.50 20.36
CA ARG A 414 12.75 -0.47 20.16
C ARG A 414 13.51 -0.27 18.85
N MET A 415 12.81 0.12 17.78
CA MET A 415 13.43 0.39 16.48
C MET A 415 14.47 1.51 16.61
N PHE A 416 14.11 2.65 17.19
CA PHE A 416 15.03 3.77 17.35
C PHE A 416 16.12 3.52 18.41
N LEU A 417 15.77 2.86 19.53
CA LEU A 417 16.73 2.54 20.59
C LEU A 417 17.91 1.68 20.08
N ARG A 418 17.65 0.73 19.15
CA ARG A 418 18.70 -0.09 18.51
C ARG A 418 19.69 0.76 17.71
N HIS A 419 19.33 1.97 17.33
CA HIS A 419 20.17 2.93 16.61
C HIS A 419 20.70 4.04 17.54
N GLY A 420 20.57 3.88 18.86
CA GLY A 420 21.06 4.82 19.86
C GLY A 420 20.28 6.13 19.95
N ILE A 421 18.99 6.11 19.63
CA ILE A 421 18.05 7.23 19.78
C ILE A 421 16.94 6.80 20.73
N ASP A 422 16.88 7.43 21.92
CA ASP A 422 15.77 7.25 22.84
C ASP A 422 14.67 8.26 22.54
N ILE A 423 13.59 7.80 21.90
CA ILE A 423 12.47 8.67 21.47
C ILE A 423 11.59 9.17 22.62
N THR A 424 11.88 8.77 23.87
CA THR A 424 11.28 9.39 25.06
C THR A 424 12.01 10.67 25.47
N GLU A 425 13.23 10.87 24.97
CA GLU A 425 14.11 11.99 25.31
C GLU A 425 14.44 12.86 24.08
N GLU A 426 14.72 12.22 22.92
CA GLU A 426 15.12 12.88 21.67
C GLU A 426 13.98 12.83 20.63
N PRO A 427 13.72 13.91 19.85
CA PRO A 427 12.75 13.90 18.77
C PRO A 427 13.23 13.02 17.58
N ILE A 428 12.31 12.57 16.77
CA ILE A 428 12.60 11.81 15.54
C ILE A 428 12.72 12.76 14.35
N LEU A 429 13.75 12.60 13.52
CA LEU A 429 13.83 13.29 12.24
C LEU A 429 13.00 12.53 11.18
N THR A 430 12.06 13.23 10.53
CA THR A 430 11.08 12.63 9.63
C THR A 430 10.96 13.40 8.32
N TYR A 431 10.66 12.67 7.23
CA TYR A 431 10.37 13.20 5.89
C TYR A 431 9.32 12.32 5.19
N PRO A 432 8.54 12.86 4.25
CA PRO A 432 7.58 12.06 3.50
C PRO A 432 8.23 10.88 2.78
N THR A 433 7.55 9.75 2.76
CA THR A 433 8.02 8.49 2.18
C THR A 433 6.93 7.86 1.32
N LEU A 434 7.31 7.26 0.18
CA LEU A 434 6.37 6.56 -0.68
C LEU A 434 5.75 5.37 0.08
N HIS A 435 4.42 5.37 0.19
CA HIS A 435 3.72 4.50 1.11
C HIS A 435 2.63 3.63 0.49
N TYR A 436 1.83 4.18 -0.43
CA TYR A 436 0.66 3.48 -0.96
C TYR A 436 0.35 3.90 -2.41
N GLN A 437 -0.06 2.91 -3.20
CA GLN A 437 -0.60 3.11 -4.54
C GLN A 437 -2.09 3.46 -4.43
N ASN A 438 -2.48 4.72 -4.69
CA ASN A 438 -3.88 5.13 -4.59
C ASN A 438 -4.73 4.58 -5.73
N GLY A 439 -4.22 4.65 -6.96
CA GLY A 439 -4.83 4.07 -8.14
C GLY A 439 -4.50 2.59 -8.31
N GLY A 440 -4.97 2.01 -9.41
CA GLY A 440 -4.74 0.60 -9.71
C GLY A 440 -5.71 0.04 -10.74
N VAL A 441 -5.91 -1.24 -10.68
CA VAL A 441 -6.82 -1.99 -11.56
C VAL A 441 -8.26 -1.59 -11.31
N LEU A 442 -9.00 -1.31 -12.36
CA LEU A 442 -10.43 -0.96 -12.31
C LEU A 442 -11.26 -2.19 -11.92
N LEU A 443 -12.17 -2.03 -10.96
CA LEU A 443 -13.04 -3.11 -10.47
C LEU A 443 -14.47 -2.64 -10.21
N ASP A 444 -15.38 -3.60 -10.12
CA ASP A 444 -16.74 -3.40 -9.60
C ASP A 444 -16.84 -3.73 -8.10
N GLU A 445 -18.04 -3.62 -7.53
CA GLU A 445 -18.30 -3.87 -6.11
C GLU A 445 -18.11 -5.35 -5.68
N TRP A 446 -18.05 -6.28 -6.65
CA TRP A 446 -17.79 -7.71 -6.44
C TRP A 446 -16.40 -8.13 -6.84
N THR A 447 -15.51 -7.15 -7.04
CA THR A 447 -14.09 -7.36 -7.32
C THR A 447 -13.74 -7.91 -8.70
N HIS A 448 -14.71 -7.97 -9.62
CA HIS A 448 -14.39 -8.28 -11.00
C HIS A 448 -13.48 -7.21 -11.57
N VAL A 449 -12.40 -7.65 -12.20
CA VAL A 449 -11.50 -6.75 -12.94
C VAL A 449 -12.21 -6.32 -14.21
N LEU A 450 -12.28 -5.00 -14.43
CA LEU A 450 -12.99 -4.42 -15.57
C LEU A 450 -12.02 -3.97 -16.66
N ARG A 451 -12.46 -4.10 -17.91
CA ARG A 451 -11.84 -3.44 -19.05
C ARG A 451 -12.12 -1.92 -19.00
N PRO A 452 -11.42 -1.10 -19.80
CA PRO A 452 -11.75 0.33 -19.90
C PRO A 452 -13.21 0.59 -20.37
N SER A 453 -13.83 -0.36 -21.06
CA SER A 453 -15.25 -0.32 -21.45
C SER A 453 -16.22 -0.51 -20.28
N GLY A 454 -15.74 -0.95 -19.12
CA GLY A 454 -16.56 -1.33 -17.96
C GLY A 454 -17.00 -2.80 -17.98
N GLU A 455 -16.62 -3.59 -18.97
CA GLU A 455 -16.94 -5.01 -19.06
C GLU A 455 -16.00 -5.85 -18.17
N PRO A 456 -16.50 -6.85 -17.42
CA PRO A 456 -15.66 -7.75 -16.66
C PRO A 456 -14.75 -8.62 -17.53
N ILE A 457 -13.51 -8.80 -17.08
CA ILE A 457 -12.62 -9.84 -17.60
C ILE A 457 -12.98 -11.13 -16.88
N ARG A 458 -13.60 -12.08 -17.60
CA ARG A 458 -14.02 -13.35 -17.03
C ARG A 458 -12.84 -14.11 -16.42
N GLY A 459 -13.08 -14.77 -15.29
CA GLY A 459 -12.06 -15.54 -14.59
C GLY A 459 -11.03 -14.71 -13.83
N LEU A 460 -11.16 -13.36 -13.79
CA LEU A 460 -10.22 -12.49 -13.12
C LEU A 460 -10.91 -11.59 -12.09
N LEU A 461 -10.47 -11.72 -10.83
CA LEU A 461 -10.83 -10.85 -9.72
C LEU A 461 -9.57 -10.14 -9.18
N ALA A 462 -9.74 -9.07 -8.40
CA ALA A 462 -8.64 -8.39 -7.72
C ALA A 462 -9.07 -7.83 -6.37
N ALA A 463 -8.15 -7.77 -5.38
CA ALA A 463 -8.42 -7.22 -4.06
C ALA A 463 -7.17 -6.57 -3.44
N GLY A 464 -7.36 -5.50 -2.68
CA GLY A 464 -6.32 -4.77 -1.96
C GLY A 464 -5.55 -3.79 -2.84
N GLU A 465 -4.34 -3.42 -2.44
CA GLU A 465 -3.57 -2.29 -2.99
C GLU A 465 -3.30 -2.34 -4.51
N VAL A 466 -3.47 -3.48 -5.16
CA VAL A 466 -3.38 -3.60 -6.63
C VAL A 466 -4.56 -2.92 -7.34
N THR A 467 -5.66 -2.66 -6.62
CA THR A 467 -6.91 -2.10 -7.15
C THR A 467 -6.97 -0.59 -6.98
N GLY A 468 -7.75 0.07 -7.83
CA GLY A 468 -7.98 1.52 -7.78
C GLY A 468 -9.44 1.90 -7.64
N GLY A 469 -9.69 3.21 -7.45
CA GLY A 469 -11.03 3.78 -7.35
C GLY A 469 -11.64 3.78 -5.94
N ILE A 470 -11.13 2.98 -5.00
CA ILE A 470 -11.62 2.96 -3.61
C ILE A 470 -11.14 4.21 -2.86
N HIS A 471 -9.87 4.56 -3.04
CA HIS A 471 -9.20 5.60 -2.27
C HIS A 471 -9.08 6.94 -3.01
N GLY A 472 -9.43 6.98 -4.29
CA GLY A 472 -9.28 8.17 -5.11
C GLY A 472 -7.86 8.74 -5.04
N LYS A 473 -7.73 10.05 -4.98
CA LYS A 473 -6.42 10.72 -5.00
C LYS A 473 -5.69 10.77 -3.66
N ASN A 474 -6.35 10.45 -2.54
CA ASN A 474 -5.70 10.46 -1.23
C ASN A 474 -6.43 9.53 -0.25
N ARG A 475 -5.73 8.51 0.22
CA ARG A 475 -6.27 7.50 1.13
C ARG A 475 -6.21 7.94 2.59
N LEU A 476 -7.29 7.77 3.33
CA LEU A 476 -7.30 7.94 4.78
C LEU A 476 -6.55 6.80 5.49
N VAL A 477 -5.95 7.11 6.65
CA VAL A 477 -5.29 6.10 7.49
C VAL A 477 -6.26 4.97 7.85
N GLY A 478 -5.78 3.72 7.83
CA GLY A 478 -6.58 2.56 8.20
C GLY A 478 -7.62 2.09 7.18
N ASN A 479 -7.94 2.89 6.16
CA ASN A 479 -8.84 2.45 5.08
C ASN A 479 -8.21 1.39 4.19
N SER A 480 -6.89 1.40 3.97
CA SER A 480 -6.24 0.33 3.19
C SER A 480 -6.36 -1.04 3.84
N THR A 481 -6.36 -1.08 5.17
CA THR A 481 -6.50 -2.34 5.90
C THR A 481 -7.96 -2.78 6.00
N ALA A 482 -8.90 -1.86 6.08
CA ALA A 482 -10.31 -2.17 5.88
C ALA A 482 -10.56 -2.70 4.45
N ASP A 483 -9.99 -2.05 3.42
CA ASP A 483 -10.08 -2.44 2.01
C ASP A 483 -9.61 -3.88 1.78
N ILE A 484 -8.39 -4.24 2.16
CA ILE A 484 -7.86 -5.59 1.91
C ILE A 484 -8.74 -6.70 2.50
N PHE A 485 -9.43 -6.44 3.60
CA PHE A 485 -10.28 -7.45 4.24
C PHE A 485 -11.72 -7.41 3.72
N VAL A 486 -12.29 -6.24 3.46
CA VAL A 486 -13.63 -6.09 2.89
C VAL A 486 -13.66 -6.67 1.46
N PHE A 487 -12.75 -6.21 0.60
CA PHE A 487 -12.73 -6.69 -0.77
C PHE A 487 -12.10 -8.08 -0.91
N GLY A 488 -11.17 -8.47 -0.02
CA GLY A 488 -10.72 -9.86 0.09
C GLY A 488 -11.86 -10.83 0.44
N ARG A 489 -12.74 -10.43 1.38
CA ARG A 489 -13.97 -11.17 1.67
C ARG A 489 -14.87 -11.30 0.45
N ARG A 490 -15.16 -10.20 -0.23
CA ARG A 490 -16.01 -10.20 -1.43
C ARG A 490 -15.42 -11.05 -2.53
N ALA A 491 -14.13 -10.92 -2.80
CA ALA A 491 -13.42 -11.73 -3.79
C ALA A 491 -13.51 -13.24 -3.49
N GLY A 492 -13.36 -13.64 -2.23
CA GLY A 492 -13.50 -15.05 -1.83
C GLY A 492 -14.93 -15.60 -2.01
N ILE A 493 -15.94 -14.82 -1.61
CA ILE A 493 -17.35 -15.19 -1.82
C ILE A 493 -17.68 -15.28 -3.30
N GLU A 494 -17.26 -14.30 -4.10
CA GLU A 494 -17.53 -14.28 -5.54
C GLU A 494 -16.80 -15.41 -6.28
N ALA A 495 -15.52 -15.65 -5.93
CA ALA A 495 -14.77 -16.79 -6.46
C ALA A 495 -15.49 -18.11 -6.23
N SER A 496 -16.12 -18.31 -5.06
CA SER A 496 -16.87 -19.55 -4.75
C SER A 496 -18.08 -19.78 -5.67
N LYS A 497 -18.71 -18.71 -6.17
CA LYS A 497 -19.80 -18.80 -7.15
C LYS A 497 -19.25 -19.10 -8.54
N LEU A 498 -18.24 -18.29 -8.97
CA LEU A 498 -17.64 -18.41 -10.30
C LEU A 498 -16.99 -19.78 -10.54
N VAL A 499 -16.34 -20.37 -9.53
CA VAL A 499 -15.75 -21.71 -9.61
C VAL A 499 -16.79 -22.78 -9.97
N ARG A 500 -18.00 -22.66 -9.44
CA ARG A 500 -19.11 -23.62 -9.71
C ARG A 500 -19.69 -23.46 -11.11
N GLU A 501 -19.66 -22.23 -11.65
CA GLU A 501 -20.28 -21.87 -12.91
C GLU A 501 -19.31 -22.00 -14.10
N SER A 502 -17.99 -21.91 -13.83
CA SER A 502 -16.97 -21.89 -14.89
C SER A 502 -16.55 -23.29 -15.32
N PRO A 503 -16.54 -23.57 -16.63
CA PRO A 503 -15.96 -24.80 -17.17
C PRO A 503 -14.43 -24.79 -17.03
N LYS A 504 -13.80 -25.95 -17.25
CA LYS A 504 -12.35 -26.06 -17.34
C LYS A 504 -11.85 -25.29 -18.58
N PRO A 505 -10.98 -24.25 -18.40
CA PRO A 505 -10.55 -23.41 -19.51
C PRO A 505 -9.37 -24.02 -20.28
N LYS A 506 -9.19 -23.59 -21.54
CA LYS A 506 -7.97 -23.80 -22.32
C LYS A 506 -6.91 -22.75 -21.93
N LEU A 507 -5.65 -23.02 -22.24
CA LEU A 507 -4.51 -22.16 -21.93
C LEU A 507 -3.89 -21.55 -23.18
N SER A 508 -3.59 -20.25 -23.15
CA SER A 508 -2.91 -19.55 -24.24
C SER A 508 -2.19 -18.29 -23.74
N LEU A 509 -1.18 -17.86 -24.49
CA LEU A 509 -0.50 -16.57 -24.37
C LEU A 509 -0.81 -15.63 -25.56
N LYS A 510 -1.81 -15.93 -26.39
CA LYS A 510 -2.14 -15.13 -27.59
C LYS A 510 -2.44 -13.67 -27.31
N HIS A 511 -2.97 -13.34 -26.15
CA HIS A 511 -3.22 -11.94 -25.74
C HIS A 511 -1.95 -11.10 -25.76
N LEU A 512 -0.77 -11.70 -25.62
CA LEU A 512 0.52 -11.01 -25.67
C LEU A 512 0.95 -10.63 -27.11
N GLU A 513 0.46 -11.32 -28.15
CA GLU A 513 0.90 -11.08 -29.53
C GLU A 513 0.69 -9.62 -29.93
N ARG A 514 -0.53 -9.13 -29.74
CA ARG A 514 -0.87 -7.72 -30.03
C ARG A 514 -0.06 -6.76 -29.15
N TYR A 515 0.11 -7.09 -27.88
CA TYR A 515 0.84 -6.23 -26.93
C TYR A 515 2.33 -6.10 -27.33
N ILE A 516 2.94 -7.21 -27.71
CA ILE A 516 4.33 -7.25 -28.19
C ILE A 516 4.47 -6.45 -29.49
N GLU A 517 3.50 -6.53 -30.39
CA GLU A 517 3.52 -5.75 -31.63
C GLU A 517 3.45 -4.25 -31.36
N GLU A 518 2.58 -3.80 -30.43
CA GLU A 518 2.52 -2.40 -30.01
C GLU A 518 3.85 -1.92 -29.39
N LEU A 519 4.55 -2.76 -28.60
CA LEU A 519 5.88 -2.44 -28.06
C LEU A 519 6.94 -2.26 -29.14
N LYS A 520 6.93 -3.12 -30.18
CA LYS A 520 7.83 -3.00 -31.32
C LYS A 520 7.59 -1.69 -32.07
N GLN A 521 6.33 -1.35 -32.35
CA GLN A 521 5.96 -0.12 -33.07
C GLN A 521 6.46 1.15 -32.39
N ILE A 522 6.48 1.19 -31.04
CA ILE A 522 7.00 2.34 -30.29
C ILE A 522 8.49 2.25 -29.95
N GLY A 523 9.18 1.20 -30.43
CA GLY A 523 10.64 1.05 -30.29
C GLY A 523 11.12 0.74 -28.88
N VAL A 524 10.35 0.01 -28.07
CA VAL A 524 10.78 -0.40 -26.72
C VAL A 524 11.86 -1.48 -26.83
N PRO A 525 13.05 -1.29 -26.20
CA PRO A 525 14.10 -2.29 -26.23
C PRO A 525 13.70 -3.56 -25.45
N GLU A 526 14.03 -4.74 -25.98
CA GLU A 526 13.69 -6.04 -25.35
C GLU A 526 14.35 -6.23 -23.97
N SER A 527 15.35 -5.45 -23.65
CA SER A 527 15.98 -5.42 -22.31
C SER A 527 15.09 -4.82 -21.22
N ARG A 528 14.08 -4.00 -21.61
CA ARG A 528 13.09 -3.47 -20.68
C ARG A 528 12.01 -4.52 -20.48
N ARG A 529 12.06 -5.26 -19.39
CA ARG A 529 11.14 -6.35 -19.07
C ARG A 529 10.37 -6.11 -17.76
N ALA A 530 9.14 -6.60 -17.70
CA ALA A 530 8.30 -6.62 -16.51
C ALA A 530 7.48 -7.93 -16.45
N PRO A 531 7.04 -8.36 -15.27
CA PRO A 531 7.25 -7.75 -13.94
C PRO A 531 8.72 -7.75 -13.50
N ILE A 532 9.08 -6.78 -12.62
CA ILE A 532 10.45 -6.64 -12.11
C ILE A 532 10.80 -7.74 -11.09
N LEU A 533 9.80 -8.30 -10.44
CA LEU A 533 9.84 -9.30 -9.37
C LEU A 533 10.55 -8.80 -8.10
N LEU A 534 11.86 -8.72 -8.13
CA LEU A 534 12.69 -8.27 -7.00
C LEU A 534 13.62 -7.15 -7.47
N PRO A 535 13.58 -5.98 -6.80
CA PRO A 535 14.47 -4.88 -7.16
C PRO A 535 15.91 -5.21 -6.82
N ASP A 536 16.84 -4.84 -7.72
CA ASP A 536 18.27 -4.95 -7.46
C ASP A 536 18.80 -3.65 -6.85
N TYR A 537 19.19 -3.71 -5.59
CA TYR A 537 19.76 -2.58 -4.84
C TYR A 537 21.29 -2.53 -4.85
N ARG A 538 21.96 -3.40 -5.57
CA ARG A 538 23.44 -3.49 -5.63
C ARG A 538 24.07 -2.52 -6.63
N GLY A 539 23.28 -1.90 -7.52
CA GLY A 539 23.78 -1.06 -8.58
C GLY A 539 23.91 0.42 -8.19
N GLU A 540 24.88 1.14 -8.78
CA GLU A 540 25.02 2.62 -8.67
C GLU A 540 23.72 3.38 -9.01
N ALA A 541 22.85 2.80 -9.83
CA ALA A 541 21.60 3.43 -10.24
C ALA A 541 20.63 3.67 -9.07
N VAL A 542 20.67 2.83 -8.02
CA VAL A 542 19.83 3.00 -6.81
C VAL A 542 20.39 4.09 -5.93
N LEU A 543 21.70 4.08 -5.68
CA LEU A 543 22.39 5.16 -4.97
C LEU A 543 22.17 6.50 -5.67
N LYS A 544 22.25 6.56 -7.02
CA LYS A 544 21.93 7.76 -7.79
C LYS A 544 20.45 8.17 -7.69
N ARG A 545 19.49 7.25 -7.54
CA ARG A 545 18.07 7.58 -7.31
C ARG A 545 17.86 8.16 -5.92
N ILE A 546 18.44 7.56 -4.89
CA ILE A 546 18.37 8.05 -3.51
C ILE A 546 19.09 9.42 -3.38
N ILE A 547 20.25 9.59 -4.00
CA ILE A 547 21.01 10.85 -3.99
C ILE A 547 20.30 11.95 -4.80
N ARG A 548 19.58 11.63 -5.89
CA ARG A 548 18.83 12.65 -6.67
C ARG A 548 17.72 13.32 -5.87
N ILE A 549 17.17 12.69 -4.83
CA ILE A 549 16.18 13.32 -3.95
C ILE A 549 16.78 14.54 -3.23
N SER A 550 18.02 14.43 -2.78
CA SER A 550 18.71 15.52 -2.06
C SER A 550 19.08 16.71 -2.95
N PHE A 551 19.19 16.52 -4.28
CA PHE A 551 19.52 17.58 -5.23
C PHE A 551 18.33 18.24 -5.93
N GLN A 552 17.15 17.63 -5.93
CA GLN A 552 15.95 18.21 -6.54
C GLN A 552 15.18 19.15 -5.60
N LEU A 553 15.59 19.24 -4.34
CA LEU A 553 15.05 20.18 -3.34
C LEU A 553 15.83 21.51 -3.27
N LYS A 554 16.70 21.79 -4.24
CA LYS A 554 17.37 23.11 -4.39
C LYS A 554 16.60 23.99 -5.35
#